data_3f5dfd16ee8a17b53529db71354451a7
#
_entry.id   3f5dfd16ee8a17b53529db71354451a7
#
_cell.length_a   1.000
_cell.length_b   1.000
_cell.length_c   1.000
_cell.angle_alpha   90.00
_cell.angle_beta   90.00
_cell.angle_gamma   90.00
#
_symmetry.space_group_name_H-M   'P 1'
#
loop_
_entity.id
_entity.type
_entity.pdbx_description
1 polymer ?
#
loop_
_entity_poly.entity_id
_entity_poly.type
_entity_poly.pdbx_seq_one_letter_code
_entity_poly.pdbx_strand_id
1 'polypeptide(L)'
;MNASKILQQLMQQAGGSQKSGSGVDVKGILGGLSKQLGGSSQGGSSSSGFDVKSLLGGGAMGMLVGSKRGRSMGGKALKYGAIAGVGMLAWKAWQNSQAAKNQPATSSEAEGERVDVLSGEIQERRSLELLQAMIMAARADGHIDEQEQALITEQIDALGADQEMHNWVERQLKAPLDAEALAREADSPQAAREMYLMSVAVTDDQNPMERAWLDQLAQALKLTPEVTQELEHQAQQAG
;
A
#
# COMPACT_ATOMS: atom_id res chain seq x y z
N MET A 1 -14.61 14.20 -3.14
CA MET A 1 -13.55 13.23 -2.76
C MET A 1 -12.56 13.07 -3.90
N ASN A 2 -11.31 12.70 -3.61
CA ASN A 2 -10.25 12.49 -4.61
C ASN A 2 -9.42 11.22 -4.34
N ALA A 3 -10.11 10.13 -4.02
CA ALA A 3 -9.49 8.85 -3.64
C ALA A 3 -8.63 8.25 -4.76
N SER A 4 -9.07 8.35 -6.01
CA SER A 4 -8.31 7.87 -7.17
C SER A 4 -6.96 8.58 -7.31
N LYS A 5 -6.92 9.89 -7.06
CA LYS A 5 -5.67 10.66 -7.04
C LYS A 5 -4.74 10.22 -5.91
N ILE A 6 -5.27 10.02 -4.70
CA ILE A 6 -4.50 9.53 -3.55
C ILE A 6 -3.95 8.14 -3.83
N LEU A 7 -4.78 7.21 -4.31
CA LEU A 7 -4.35 5.87 -4.67
C LEU A 7 -3.26 5.89 -5.76
N GLN A 8 -3.42 6.70 -6.81
CA GLN A 8 -2.40 6.85 -7.86
C GLN A 8 -1.07 7.37 -7.30
N GLN A 9 -1.10 8.33 -6.41
CA GLN A 9 0.12 8.83 -5.77
C GLN A 9 0.80 7.76 -4.89
N LEU A 10 0.02 6.99 -4.13
CA LEU A 10 0.53 5.85 -3.36
C LEU A 10 1.17 4.81 -4.29
N MET A 11 0.52 4.46 -5.39
CA MET A 11 1.05 3.53 -6.39
C MET A 11 2.34 4.04 -7.03
N GLN A 12 2.41 5.33 -7.38
CA GLN A 12 3.62 5.95 -7.94
C GLN A 12 4.77 5.99 -6.94
N GLN A 13 4.49 6.34 -5.69
CA GLN A 13 5.49 6.36 -4.63
C GLN A 13 6.02 4.95 -4.33
N ALA A 14 5.12 3.97 -4.28
CA ALA A 14 5.46 2.57 -4.11
C ALA A 14 6.28 2.02 -5.28
N GLY A 15 5.91 2.33 -6.53
CA GLY A 15 6.62 1.91 -7.74
C GLY A 15 7.95 2.62 -7.96
N GLY A 16 8.10 3.84 -7.47
CA GLY A 16 9.33 4.62 -7.58
C GLY A 16 10.51 4.03 -6.82
N SER A 17 10.26 3.26 -5.78
CA SER A 17 11.30 2.56 -5.01
C SER A 17 11.95 1.40 -5.79
N GLN A 18 11.28 0.84 -6.80
CA GLN A 18 11.81 -0.24 -7.64
C GLN A 18 12.62 0.22 -8.85
N LYS A 19 12.52 1.48 -9.27
CA LYS A 19 13.29 2.00 -10.42
C LYS A 19 14.75 2.29 -10.10
N SER A 20 15.25 2.04 -8.90
CA SER A 20 16.67 2.16 -8.54
C SER A 20 17.53 1.00 -9.06
N GLY A 21 17.01 0.04 -9.79
CA GLY A 21 17.69 -1.14 -10.32
C GLY A 21 18.06 -1.09 -11.81
N SER A 22 17.83 0.02 -12.52
CA SER A 22 18.18 0.12 -13.95
C SER A 22 18.86 1.46 -14.23
N GLY A 23 20.20 1.49 -14.15
CA GLY A 23 21.01 2.49 -14.81
C GLY A 23 21.13 3.85 -14.13
N VAL A 24 21.11 3.92 -12.81
CA VAL A 24 21.66 5.09 -12.13
C VAL A 24 23.17 4.96 -12.18
N ASP A 25 23.81 5.84 -12.96
CA ASP A 25 25.27 5.93 -13.08
C ASP A 25 25.86 6.27 -11.71
N VAL A 26 26.15 5.21 -10.93
CA VAL A 26 26.80 5.30 -9.60
C VAL A 26 28.13 6.07 -9.70
N LYS A 27 28.76 6.07 -10.88
CA LYS A 27 29.94 6.85 -11.18
C LYS A 27 29.69 8.36 -11.23
N GLY A 28 28.49 8.77 -11.72
CA GLY A 28 28.07 10.19 -11.76
C GLY A 28 27.76 10.73 -10.36
N ILE A 29 27.13 9.90 -9.51
CA ILE A 29 26.81 10.29 -8.13
C ILE A 29 28.07 10.31 -7.26
N LEU A 30 28.95 9.34 -7.43
CA LEU A 30 30.21 9.28 -6.69
C LEU A 30 31.17 10.41 -7.11
N GLY A 31 31.18 10.80 -8.40
CA GLY A 31 31.93 11.93 -8.92
C GLY A 31 31.39 13.29 -8.43
N GLY A 32 30.09 13.43 -8.25
CA GLY A 32 29.47 14.62 -7.66
C GLY A 32 29.78 14.77 -6.18
N LEU A 33 29.72 13.67 -5.44
CA LEU A 33 29.98 13.63 -4.00
C LEU A 33 31.46 13.86 -3.68
N SER A 34 32.38 13.32 -4.49
CA SER A 34 33.81 13.54 -4.33
C SER A 34 34.26 15.00 -4.62
N LYS A 35 33.54 15.71 -5.50
CA LYS A 35 33.75 17.15 -5.74
C LYS A 35 33.23 18.03 -4.60
N GLN A 36 32.23 17.55 -3.84
CA GLN A 36 31.66 18.30 -2.72
C GLN A 36 32.38 18.03 -1.39
N LEU A 37 33.07 16.90 -1.26
CA LEU A 37 33.90 16.59 -0.06
C LEU A 37 35.35 17.04 -0.15
N GLY A 38 35.82 17.49 -1.33
CA GLY A 38 37.22 17.91 -1.57
C GLY A 38 37.48 19.41 -1.38
N GLY A 39 36.56 20.20 -0.86
CA GLY A 39 36.69 21.65 -0.70
C GLY A 39 36.44 22.13 0.73
N SER A 40 37.55 22.30 1.46
CA SER A 40 37.76 23.17 2.65
C SER A 40 37.00 22.87 3.93
N SER A 41 37.78 22.46 4.89
CA SER A 41 37.60 22.64 6.35
C SER A 41 37.39 24.12 6.72
N GLN A 42 36.38 24.41 7.53
CA GLN A 42 36.43 25.32 8.69
C GLN A 42 35.06 25.54 9.31
N GLY A 43 34.92 25.12 10.57
CA GLY A 43 34.31 25.91 11.63
C GLY A 43 32.80 25.93 11.80
N GLY A 44 32.29 25.28 12.86
CA GLY A 44 31.40 25.95 13.78
C GLY A 44 29.90 25.66 13.73
N SER A 45 29.44 25.05 14.84
CA SER A 45 28.14 25.25 15.54
C SER A 45 26.86 24.62 14.98
N SER A 46 26.49 23.55 15.67
CA SER A 46 25.15 23.17 16.16
C SER A 46 24.00 24.11 15.81
N SER A 47 23.11 23.63 15.00
CA SER A 47 21.67 23.84 15.20
C SER A 47 20.93 22.64 14.60
N SER A 48 20.13 21.98 15.43
CA SER A 48 19.21 20.91 15.09
C SER A 48 18.10 21.48 14.19
N GLY A 49 18.38 21.59 12.91
CA GLY A 49 17.42 21.86 11.87
C GLY A 49 17.03 20.54 11.23
N PHE A 50 15.86 20.05 11.53
CA PHE A 50 15.25 18.97 10.78
C PHE A 50 15.13 19.44 9.32
N ASP A 51 15.91 18.83 8.45
CA ASP A 51 15.93 19.17 7.03
C ASP A 51 14.68 18.61 6.36
N VAL A 52 13.68 19.49 6.18
CA VAL A 52 12.39 19.20 5.54
C VAL A 52 12.56 18.58 4.15
N LYS A 53 13.74 18.75 3.52
CA LYS A 53 14.05 18.21 2.21
C LYS A 53 14.36 16.72 2.21
N SER A 54 14.88 16.18 3.33
CA SER A 54 15.08 14.74 3.51
C SER A 54 13.76 14.03 3.88
N LEU A 55 12.78 14.78 4.39
CA LEU A 55 11.46 14.27 4.74
C LEU A 55 10.60 14.00 3.49
N LEU A 56 10.76 14.81 2.43
CA LEU A 56 10.01 14.67 1.17
C LEU A 56 10.57 13.57 0.24
N GLY A 57 11.80 13.11 0.46
CA GLY A 57 12.46 12.13 -0.43
C GLY A 57 12.37 10.66 0.00
N GLY A 58 11.70 10.34 1.09
CA GLY A 58 11.61 8.95 1.61
C GLY A 58 10.99 8.86 3.00
N GLY A 59 10.60 10.00 3.58
CA GLY A 59 10.33 10.11 5.01
C GLY A 59 8.92 9.72 5.44
N ALA A 60 7.93 9.88 4.60
CA ALA A 60 6.55 9.81 5.04
C ALA A 60 6.04 8.38 5.23
N MET A 61 6.40 7.48 4.34
CA MET A 61 6.14 6.05 4.52
C MET A 61 7.12 5.40 5.52
N GLY A 62 8.32 5.96 5.65
CA GLY A 62 9.30 5.51 6.65
C GLY A 62 8.88 5.80 8.09
N MET A 63 8.00 6.77 8.36
CA MET A 63 7.52 7.07 9.70
C MET A 63 6.39 6.14 10.16
N LEU A 64 5.53 5.63 9.28
CA LEU A 64 4.59 4.56 9.61
C LEU A 64 5.33 3.27 10.01
N VAL A 65 6.51 3.05 9.41
CA VAL A 65 7.42 1.93 9.73
C VAL A 65 8.37 2.28 10.88
N GLY A 66 8.59 3.56 11.16
CA GLY A 66 9.58 4.08 12.13
C GLY A 66 9.05 4.33 13.54
N SER A 67 7.78 4.06 13.84
CA SER A 67 7.25 4.12 15.20
C SER A 67 8.01 3.15 16.11
N LYS A 68 8.09 3.44 17.43
CA LYS A 68 8.79 2.57 18.40
C LYS A 68 8.34 1.11 18.32
N ARG A 69 7.11 0.86 17.86
CA ARG A 69 6.54 -0.47 17.59
C ARG A 69 7.08 -1.08 16.30
N GLY A 70 7.30 -0.29 15.25
CA GLY A 70 7.90 -0.76 13.99
C GLY A 70 9.36 -1.21 14.13
N ARG A 71 10.12 -0.67 15.11
CA ARG A 71 11.46 -1.17 15.44
C ARG A 71 11.47 -2.44 16.27
N SER A 72 10.43 -2.70 17.04
CA SER A 72 10.28 -3.92 17.85
C SER A 72 9.81 -5.11 17.01
N MET A 73 9.24 -4.85 15.85
CA MET A 73 8.73 -5.87 14.93
C MET A 73 9.66 -5.95 13.71
N GLY A 74 10.82 -6.54 13.94
CA GLY A 74 11.92 -6.73 12.98
C GLY A 74 11.55 -6.60 11.51
N GLY A 75 11.91 -5.46 10.88
CA GLY A 75 12.08 -5.35 9.44
C GLY A 75 10.87 -5.69 8.58
N LYS A 76 9.67 -5.22 8.90
CA LYS A 76 8.52 -5.34 8.01
C LYS A 76 8.81 -4.57 6.72
N ALA A 77 9.23 -5.28 5.69
CA ALA A 77 9.18 -4.73 4.35
C ALA A 77 7.71 -4.65 3.95
N LEU A 78 7.13 -3.45 3.97
CA LEU A 78 5.87 -3.22 3.27
C LEU A 78 6.05 -3.71 1.84
N LYS A 79 5.11 -4.50 1.37
CA LYS A 79 5.14 -5.06 0.02
C LYS A 79 4.75 -3.96 -0.99
N TYR A 80 5.56 -2.90 -1.06
CA TYR A 80 5.28 -1.70 -1.86
C TYR A 80 4.98 -2.00 -3.31
N GLY A 81 5.67 -2.97 -3.90
CA GLY A 81 5.40 -3.38 -5.27
C GLY A 81 3.99 -3.95 -5.45
N ALA A 82 3.42 -4.57 -4.41
CA ALA A 82 2.04 -5.06 -4.45
C ALA A 82 1.03 -3.89 -4.50
N ILE A 83 1.31 -2.79 -3.78
CA ILE A 83 0.48 -1.58 -3.86
C ILE A 83 0.60 -0.96 -5.26
N ALA A 84 1.83 -0.84 -5.79
CA ALA A 84 2.07 -0.23 -7.10
C ALA A 84 1.40 -0.99 -8.26
N GLY A 85 1.32 -2.31 -8.14
CA GLY A 85 0.79 -3.18 -9.18
C GLY A 85 -0.51 -3.89 -8.82
N VAL A 86 -1.30 -3.39 -7.87
CA VAL A 86 -2.44 -4.10 -7.28
C VAL A 86 -3.40 -4.70 -8.32
N GLY A 87 -3.81 -3.94 -9.33
CA GLY A 87 -4.71 -4.42 -10.38
C GLY A 87 -4.10 -5.55 -11.21
N MET A 88 -2.87 -5.34 -11.67
CA MET A 88 -2.15 -6.32 -12.50
C MET A 88 -1.80 -7.59 -11.73
N LEU A 89 -1.32 -7.45 -10.50
CA LEU A 89 -0.91 -8.59 -9.66
C LEU A 89 -2.11 -9.43 -9.23
N ALA A 90 -3.23 -8.79 -8.88
CA ALA A 90 -4.46 -9.48 -8.55
C ALA A 90 -5.02 -10.28 -9.75
N TRP A 91 -4.96 -9.69 -10.93
CA TRP A 91 -5.33 -10.37 -12.17
C TRP A 91 -4.41 -11.55 -12.48
N LYS A 92 -3.09 -11.35 -12.37
CA LYS A 92 -2.09 -12.40 -12.58
C LYS A 92 -2.25 -13.55 -11.60
N ALA A 93 -2.51 -13.28 -10.33
CA ALA A 93 -2.76 -14.29 -9.31
C ALA A 93 -3.97 -15.17 -9.68
N TRP A 94 -5.05 -14.54 -10.13
CA TRP A 94 -6.21 -15.26 -10.59
C TRP A 94 -5.90 -16.15 -11.82
N GLN A 95 -5.21 -15.62 -12.83
CA GLN A 95 -4.82 -16.41 -14.00
C GLN A 95 -3.97 -17.62 -13.63
N ASN A 96 -3.00 -17.45 -12.73
CA ASN A 96 -2.14 -18.54 -12.26
C ASN A 96 -2.96 -19.61 -11.52
N SER A 97 -3.90 -19.20 -10.66
CA SER A 97 -4.77 -20.14 -9.94
C SER A 97 -5.69 -20.93 -10.88
N GLN A 98 -6.17 -20.33 -11.97
CA GLN A 98 -6.97 -21.01 -13.00
C GLN A 98 -6.14 -21.98 -13.84
N ALA A 99 -4.92 -21.58 -14.21
CA ALA A 99 -4.01 -22.43 -14.95
C ALA A 99 -3.65 -23.71 -14.16
N ALA A 100 -3.49 -23.59 -12.84
CA ALA A 100 -3.26 -24.72 -11.95
C ALA A 100 -4.44 -25.73 -11.91
N LYS A 101 -5.67 -25.26 -12.19
CA LYS A 101 -6.89 -26.09 -12.23
C LYS A 101 -7.23 -26.62 -13.61
N ASN A 102 -6.41 -26.33 -14.64
CA ASN A 102 -6.73 -26.64 -16.05
C ASN A 102 -8.12 -26.14 -16.49
N GLN A 103 -8.60 -25.05 -15.90
CA GLN A 103 -9.88 -24.45 -16.26
C GLN A 103 -9.67 -23.43 -17.38
N PRO A 104 -10.55 -23.39 -18.40
CA PRO A 104 -10.50 -22.32 -19.39
C PRO A 104 -10.75 -20.98 -18.72
N ALA A 105 -9.98 -19.97 -19.12
CA ALA A 105 -10.18 -18.61 -18.62
C ALA A 105 -11.63 -18.18 -18.84
N THR A 106 -12.33 -17.84 -17.77
CA THR A 106 -13.64 -17.18 -17.85
C THR A 106 -13.51 -15.85 -18.58
N SER A 107 -14.58 -15.39 -19.20
CA SER A 107 -14.54 -14.13 -19.93
C SER A 107 -14.18 -12.98 -18.98
N SER A 108 -13.31 -12.11 -19.42
CA SER A 108 -12.85 -10.92 -18.68
C SER A 108 -14.03 -10.06 -18.14
N GLU A 109 -15.15 -10.04 -18.85
CA GLU A 109 -16.36 -9.33 -18.44
C GLU A 109 -17.00 -9.87 -17.15
N ALA A 110 -16.97 -11.21 -16.94
CA ALA A 110 -17.51 -11.83 -15.73
C ALA A 110 -16.63 -11.60 -14.49
N GLU A 111 -15.35 -11.34 -14.69
CA GLU A 111 -14.37 -11.13 -13.61
C GLU A 111 -14.29 -9.67 -13.15
N GLY A 112 -14.75 -8.73 -13.95
CA GLY A 112 -14.65 -7.30 -13.72
C GLY A 112 -13.31 -6.70 -14.18
N GLU A 113 -13.27 -5.38 -14.27
CA GLU A 113 -12.09 -4.64 -14.71
C GLU A 113 -11.14 -4.33 -13.56
N ARG A 114 -9.85 -4.22 -13.89
CA ARG A 114 -8.81 -3.84 -12.94
C ARG A 114 -8.86 -2.35 -12.62
N VAL A 115 -8.48 -1.98 -11.40
CA VAL A 115 -8.47 -0.57 -10.96
C VAL A 115 -7.63 0.34 -11.85
N ASP A 116 -6.55 -0.17 -12.44
CA ASP A 116 -5.62 0.59 -13.29
C ASP A 116 -6.18 0.93 -14.68
N VAL A 117 -7.28 0.29 -15.11
CA VAL A 117 -7.95 0.59 -16.38
C VAL A 117 -9.31 1.28 -16.21
N LEU A 118 -9.83 1.34 -14.98
CA LEU A 118 -11.05 2.05 -14.66
C LEU A 118 -10.87 3.56 -14.82
N SER A 119 -11.98 4.28 -14.99
CA SER A 119 -12.00 5.74 -15.08
C SER A 119 -13.27 6.34 -14.46
N GLY A 120 -13.23 7.65 -14.17
CA GLY A 120 -14.37 8.40 -13.66
C GLY A 120 -14.85 7.91 -12.29
N GLU A 121 -16.17 7.91 -12.10
CA GLU A 121 -16.79 7.56 -10.81
C GLU A 121 -16.54 6.12 -10.37
N ILE A 122 -16.42 5.20 -11.31
CA ILE A 122 -16.13 3.78 -11.02
C ILE A 122 -14.72 3.64 -10.44
N GLN A 123 -13.74 4.33 -11.03
CA GLN A 123 -12.37 4.36 -10.51
C GLN A 123 -12.30 5.01 -9.13
N GLU A 124 -13.04 6.11 -8.93
CA GLU A 124 -13.08 6.80 -7.64
C GLU A 124 -13.63 5.89 -6.53
N ARG A 125 -14.75 5.20 -6.79
CA ARG A 125 -15.34 4.24 -5.86
C ARG A 125 -14.38 3.08 -5.55
N ARG A 126 -13.82 2.43 -6.58
CA ARG A 126 -12.85 1.35 -6.40
C ARG A 126 -11.63 1.82 -5.60
N SER A 127 -11.17 3.05 -5.82
CA SER A 127 -10.06 3.63 -5.07
C SER A 127 -10.39 3.80 -3.58
N LEU A 128 -11.62 4.21 -3.25
CA LEU A 128 -12.09 4.27 -1.86
C LEU A 128 -12.12 2.88 -1.21
N GLU A 129 -12.65 1.88 -1.90
CA GLU A 129 -12.69 0.49 -1.43
C GLU A 129 -11.28 -0.04 -1.12
N LEU A 130 -10.31 0.21 -1.99
CA LEU A 130 -8.92 -0.20 -1.81
C LEU A 130 -8.24 0.53 -0.64
N LEU A 131 -8.46 1.83 -0.50
CA LEU A 131 -7.94 2.62 0.63
C LEU A 131 -8.59 2.16 1.95
N GLN A 132 -9.88 1.83 1.95
CA GLN A 132 -10.57 1.29 3.12
C GLN A 132 -10.00 -0.07 3.53
N ALA A 133 -9.79 -0.97 2.58
CA ALA A 133 -9.15 -2.27 2.81
C ALA A 133 -7.76 -2.10 3.44
N MET A 134 -6.96 -1.17 2.93
CA MET A 134 -5.65 -0.84 3.47
C MET A 134 -5.72 -0.31 4.90
N ILE A 135 -6.61 0.65 5.18
CA ILE A 135 -6.78 1.23 6.53
C ILE A 135 -7.24 0.17 7.53
N MET A 136 -8.21 -0.66 7.17
CA MET A 136 -8.71 -1.72 8.05
C MET A 136 -7.64 -2.76 8.34
N ALA A 137 -6.87 -3.17 7.33
CA ALA A 137 -5.77 -4.11 7.48
C ALA A 137 -4.65 -3.55 8.37
N ALA A 138 -4.28 -2.28 8.21
CA ALA A 138 -3.29 -1.61 9.04
C ALA A 138 -3.70 -1.51 10.52
N ARG A 139 -5.01 -1.57 10.82
CA ARG A 139 -5.58 -1.54 12.16
C ARG A 139 -5.83 -2.94 12.75
N ALA A 140 -5.60 -4.00 12.00
CA ALA A 140 -5.98 -5.36 12.39
C ALA A 140 -5.23 -5.88 13.62
N ASP A 141 -4.07 -5.32 13.96
CA ASP A 141 -3.31 -5.63 15.19
C ASP A 141 -3.90 -5.00 16.48
N GLY A 142 -4.98 -4.24 16.36
CA GLY A 142 -5.88 -3.85 17.44
C GLY A 142 -5.78 -2.42 17.95
N HIS A 143 -4.83 -1.59 17.52
CA HIS A 143 -4.84 -0.19 17.96
C HIS A 143 -3.99 0.74 17.11
N ILE A 144 -4.64 1.75 16.57
CA ILE A 144 -3.96 2.99 16.14
C ILE A 144 -4.23 4.02 17.24
N ASP A 145 -3.20 4.50 17.91
CA ASP A 145 -3.34 5.56 18.90
C ASP A 145 -3.57 6.94 18.27
N GLU A 146 -3.90 7.95 19.08
CA GLU A 146 -4.22 9.30 18.57
C GLU A 146 -3.05 9.93 17.81
N GLN A 147 -1.79 9.63 18.17
CA GLN A 147 -0.61 10.15 17.50
C GLN A 147 -0.43 9.48 16.13
N GLU A 148 -0.64 8.17 16.06
CA GLU A 148 -0.61 7.42 14.82
C GLU A 148 -1.75 7.85 13.87
N GLN A 149 -2.96 8.10 14.41
CA GLN A 149 -4.07 8.64 13.63
C GLN A 149 -3.72 10.01 13.03
N ALA A 150 -3.17 10.92 13.84
CA ALA A 150 -2.76 12.24 13.36
C ALA A 150 -1.70 12.16 12.25
N LEU A 151 -0.71 11.27 12.40
CA LEU A 151 0.33 11.05 11.38
C LEU A 151 -0.24 10.50 10.07
N ILE A 152 -1.18 9.56 10.14
CA ILE A 152 -1.85 9.01 8.94
C ILE A 152 -2.62 10.11 8.24
N THR A 153 -3.37 10.92 8.99
CA THR A 153 -4.17 12.01 8.43
C THR A 153 -3.28 13.07 7.78
N GLU A 154 -2.22 13.50 8.46
CA GLU A 154 -1.23 14.44 7.91
C GLU A 154 -0.59 13.91 6.62
N GLN A 155 -0.31 12.60 6.58
CA GLN A 155 0.26 11.95 5.41
C GLN A 155 -0.69 11.94 4.22
N ILE A 156 -1.96 11.65 4.45
CA ILE A 156 -3.00 11.66 3.42
C ILE A 156 -3.20 13.09 2.89
N ASP A 157 -3.15 14.09 3.77
CA ASP A 157 -3.20 15.50 3.37
C ASP A 157 -1.99 15.90 2.53
N ALA A 158 -0.79 15.45 2.88
CA ALA A 158 0.42 15.67 2.10
C ALA A 158 0.37 15.02 0.70
N LEU A 159 -0.40 13.95 0.53
CA LEU A 159 -0.74 13.37 -0.77
C LEU A 159 -1.81 14.18 -1.53
N GLY A 160 -2.27 15.29 -0.98
CA GLY A 160 -3.21 16.21 -1.62
C GLY A 160 -4.68 15.80 -1.46
N ALA A 161 -5.04 15.16 -0.34
CA ALA A 161 -6.43 14.90 0.00
C ALA A 161 -7.23 16.20 0.06
N ASP A 162 -8.44 16.18 -0.48
CA ASP A 162 -9.40 17.25 -0.22
C ASP A 162 -10.06 17.06 1.16
N GLN A 163 -10.78 18.08 1.63
CA GLN A 163 -11.42 18.05 2.96
C GLN A 163 -12.40 16.87 3.13
N GLU A 164 -13.04 16.47 2.07
CA GLU A 164 -13.99 15.37 2.09
C GLU A 164 -13.26 14.03 2.30
N MET A 165 -12.13 13.85 1.61
CA MET A 165 -11.25 12.68 1.75
C MET A 165 -10.61 12.64 3.14
N HIS A 166 -10.11 13.77 3.65
CA HIS A 166 -9.59 13.90 5.01
C HIS A 166 -10.62 13.39 6.05
N ASN A 167 -11.83 13.95 6.02
CA ASN A 167 -12.90 13.57 6.94
C ASN A 167 -13.30 12.09 6.79
N TRP A 168 -13.24 11.55 5.58
CA TRP A 168 -13.53 10.15 5.32
C TRP A 168 -12.48 9.25 5.96
N VAL A 169 -11.18 9.56 5.80
CA VAL A 169 -10.08 8.81 6.44
C VAL A 169 -10.22 8.81 7.96
N GLU A 170 -10.48 9.96 8.58
CA GLU A 170 -10.71 10.04 10.03
C GLU A 170 -11.86 9.12 10.50
N ARG A 171 -12.95 9.05 9.73
CA ARG A 171 -14.05 8.13 10.02
C ARG A 171 -13.61 6.68 9.89
N GLN A 172 -12.85 6.32 8.84
CA GLN A 172 -12.36 4.95 8.65
C GLN A 172 -11.39 4.52 9.75
N LEU A 173 -10.55 5.43 10.24
CA LEU A 173 -9.64 5.16 11.36
C LEU A 173 -10.36 4.83 12.68
N LYS A 174 -11.62 5.27 12.84
CA LYS A 174 -12.45 5.05 14.03
C LYS A 174 -13.55 3.98 13.83
N ALA A 175 -13.81 3.58 12.58
CA ALA A 175 -14.87 2.62 12.24
C ALA A 175 -14.56 1.22 12.82
N PRO A 176 -15.56 0.41 13.13
CA PRO A 176 -15.36 -0.99 13.50
C PRO A 176 -14.64 -1.76 12.38
N LEU A 177 -13.82 -2.74 12.76
CA LEU A 177 -13.26 -3.69 11.82
C LEU A 177 -14.35 -4.72 11.46
N ASP A 178 -14.90 -4.60 10.25
CA ASP A 178 -15.98 -5.45 9.76
C ASP A 178 -15.63 -5.93 8.33
N ALA A 179 -15.10 -7.15 8.25
CA ALA A 179 -14.69 -7.77 7.00
C ALA A 179 -15.89 -8.02 6.05
N GLU A 180 -17.08 -8.32 6.60
CA GLU A 180 -18.28 -8.52 5.79
C GLU A 180 -18.80 -7.21 5.21
N ALA A 181 -18.77 -6.13 6.00
CA ALA A 181 -19.13 -4.81 5.50
C ALA A 181 -18.20 -4.37 4.38
N LEU A 182 -16.89 -4.53 4.58
CA LEU A 182 -15.89 -4.23 3.55
C LEU A 182 -16.09 -5.08 2.30
N ALA A 183 -16.33 -6.38 2.43
CA ALA A 183 -16.53 -7.28 1.30
C ALA A 183 -17.78 -6.95 0.46
N ARG A 184 -18.81 -6.35 1.06
CA ARG A 184 -20.02 -5.92 0.32
C ARG A 184 -19.77 -4.75 -0.63
N GLU A 185 -18.69 -3.99 -0.41
CA GLU A 185 -18.30 -2.90 -1.31
C GLU A 185 -17.70 -3.42 -2.63
N ALA A 186 -17.18 -4.64 -2.65
CA ALA A 186 -16.59 -5.21 -3.86
C ALA A 186 -17.63 -5.39 -4.96
N ASP A 187 -17.48 -4.66 -6.06
CA ASP A 187 -18.40 -4.66 -7.22
C ASP A 187 -18.16 -5.82 -8.19
N SER A 188 -17.06 -6.55 -8.03
CA SER A 188 -16.66 -7.62 -8.94
C SER A 188 -15.67 -8.60 -8.26
N PRO A 189 -15.49 -9.81 -8.82
CA PRO A 189 -14.43 -10.73 -8.37
C PRO A 189 -13.03 -10.11 -8.44
N GLN A 190 -12.76 -9.25 -9.43
CA GLN A 190 -11.49 -8.53 -9.53
C GLN A 190 -11.32 -7.53 -8.39
N ALA A 191 -12.38 -6.76 -8.04
CA ALA A 191 -12.36 -5.89 -6.87
C ALA A 191 -12.02 -6.64 -5.59
N ALA A 192 -12.68 -7.79 -5.37
CA ALA A 192 -12.44 -8.63 -4.20
C ALA A 192 -10.95 -9.04 -4.08
N ARG A 193 -10.33 -9.44 -5.19
CA ARG A 193 -8.91 -9.80 -5.23
C ARG A 193 -7.99 -8.61 -4.98
N GLU A 194 -8.31 -7.45 -5.54
CA GLU A 194 -7.56 -6.21 -5.33
C GLU A 194 -7.63 -5.75 -3.87
N MET A 195 -8.81 -5.79 -3.24
CA MET A 195 -8.99 -5.44 -1.83
C MET A 195 -8.21 -6.38 -0.90
N TYR A 196 -8.22 -7.68 -1.18
CA TYR A 196 -7.43 -8.65 -0.43
C TYR A 196 -5.93 -8.40 -0.60
N LEU A 197 -5.45 -8.21 -1.83
CA LEU A 197 -4.04 -7.95 -2.11
C LEU A 197 -3.56 -6.65 -1.46
N MET A 198 -4.39 -5.61 -1.46
CA MET A 198 -4.09 -4.34 -0.78
C MET A 198 -3.94 -4.54 0.73
N SER A 199 -4.80 -5.38 1.34
CA SER A 199 -4.70 -5.75 2.76
C SER A 199 -3.41 -6.51 3.05
N VAL A 200 -3.06 -7.51 2.23
CA VAL A 200 -1.80 -8.28 2.34
C VAL A 200 -0.56 -7.39 2.22
N ALA A 201 -0.62 -6.34 1.40
CA ALA A 201 0.51 -5.44 1.17
C ALA A 201 0.94 -4.65 2.42
N VAL A 202 0.02 -4.44 3.36
CA VAL A 202 0.26 -3.64 4.57
C VAL A 202 0.31 -4.47 5.87
N THR A 203 0.01 -5.78 5.79
CA THR A 203 0.02 -6.69 6.95
C THR A 203 1.33 -7.46 7.08
N ASP A 204 1.61 -7.90 8.31
CA ASP A 204 2.69 -8.83 8.63
C ASP A 204 2.14 -10.26 8.77
N ASP A 205 2.61 -11.15 7.93
CA ASP A 205 2.18 -12.55 7.90
C ASP A 205 2.45 -13.29 9.22
N GLN A 206 3.36 -12.77 10.05
CA GLN A 206 3.73 -13.36 11.35
C GLN A 206 2.87 -12.84 12.51
N ASN A 207 2.06 -11.78 12.31
CA ASN A 207 1.17 -11.26 13.34
C ASN A 207 -0.14 -12.05 13.35
N PRO A 208 -0.48 -12.75 14.45
CA PRO A 208 -1.69 -13.58 14.49
C PRO A 208 -3.00 -12.80 14.31
N MET A 209 -3.05 -11.53 14.75
CA MET A 209 -4.24 -10.69 14.63
C MET A 209 -4.45 -10.25 13.17
N GLU A 210 -3.37 -9.82 12.51
CA GLU A 210 -3.39 -9.47 11.09
C GLU A 210 -3.72 -10.70 10.22
N ARG A 211 -3.16 -11.89 10.56
CA ARG A 211 -3.51 -13.13 9.87
C ARG A 211 -4.99 -13.47 10.03
N ALA A 212 -5.54 -13.37 11.24
CA ALA A 212 -6.96 -13.61 11.49
C ALA A 212 -7.86 -12.64 10.70
N TRP A 213 -7.43 -11.37 10.56
CA TRP A 213 -8.12 -10.40 9.72
C TRP A 213 -8.12 -10.83 8.25
N LEU A 214 -6.96 -11.21 7.70
CA LEU A 214 -6.85 -11.67 6.31
C LEU A 214 -7.72 -12.91 6.06
N ASP A 215 -7.77 -13.86 7.00
CA ASP A 215 -8.61 -15.05 6.88
C ASP A 215 -10.10 -14.71 6.87
N GLN A 216 -10.54 -13.80 7.74
CA GLN A 216 -11.93 -13.31 7.77
C GLN A 216 -12.28 -12.56 6.48
N LEU A 217 -11.37 -11.71 6.00
CA LEU A 217 -11.58 -10.95 4.78
C LEU A 217 -11.64 -11.87 3.55
N ALA A 218 -10.75 -12.85 3.44
CA ALA A 218 -10.78 -13.84 2.37
C ALA A 218 -12.11 -14.59 2.31
N GLN A 219 -12.62 -15.01 3.48
CA GLN A 219 -13.90 -15.69 3.60
C GLN A 219 -15.08 -14.77 3.19
N ALA A 220 -15.09 -13.53 3.67
CA ALA A 220 -16.14 -12.55 3.34
C ALA A 220 -16.13 -12.20 1.84
N LEU A 221 -14.96 -12.06 1.22
CA LEU A 221 -14.77 -11.83 -0.22
C LEU A 221 -15.00 -13.10 -1.06
N LYS A 222 -15.27 -14.26 -0.44
CA LYS A 222 -15.48 -15.56 -1.09
C LYS A 222 -14.30 -16.00 -1.98
N LEU A 223 -13.08 -15.62 -1.59
CA LEU A 223 -11.87 -16.05 -2.27
C LEU A 223 -11.55 -17.50 -1.91
N THR A 224 -11.14 -18.28 -2.91
CA THR A 224 -10.70 -19.66 -2.65
C THR A 224 -9.28 -19.69 -2.11
N PRO A 225 -8.89 -20.73 -1.34
CA PRO A 225 -7.54 -20.84 -0.77
C PRO A 225 -6.43 -20.75 -1.82
N GLU A 226 -6.66 -21.26 -3.03
CA GLU A 226 -5.66 -21.19 -4.11
C GLU A 226 -5.46 -19.77 -4.61
N VAL A 227 -6.54 -18.97 -4.67
CA VAL A 227 -6.46 -17.57 -5.07
C VAL A 227 -5.77 -16.75 -3.98
N THR A 228 -6.10 -16.95 -2.71
CA THR A 228 -5.45 -16.21 -1.61
C THR A 228 -3.96 -16.53 -1.52
N GLN A 229 -3.57 -17.80 -1.63
CA GLN A 229 -2.16 -18.19 -1.64
C GLN A 229 -1.38 -17.55 -2.80
N GLU A 230 -1.98 -17.51 -3.99
CA GLU A 230 -1.32 -16.89 -5.14
C GLU A 230 -1.24 -15.37 -5.00
N LEU A 231 -2.25 -14.71 -4.42
CA LEU A 231 -2.22 -13.27 -4.11
C LEU A 231 -1.11 -12.94 -3.12
N GLU A 232 -0.98 -13.72 -2.04
CA GLU A 232 0.09 -13.56 -1.05
C GLU A 232 1.47 -13.79 -1.68
N HIS A 233 1.60 -14.80 -2.54
CA HIS A 233 2.83 -15.08 -3.29
C HIS A 233 3.21 -13.92 -4.23
N GLN A 234 2.25 -13.37 -4.98
CA GLN A 234 2.51 -12.19 -5.83
C GLN A 234 2.93 -10.96 -4.99
N ALA A 235 2.32 -10.76 -3.81
CA ALA A 235 2.70 -9.68 -2.91
C ALA A 235 4.15 -9.82 -2.41
N GLN A 236 4.55 -11.04 -2.05
CA GLN A 236 5.92 -11.33 -1.58
C GLN A 236 6.97 -11.16 -2.68
N GLN A 237 6.63 -11.51 -3.92
CA GLN A 237 7.54 -11.32 -5.07
C GLN A 237 7.71 -9.87 -5.48
N ALA A 238 6.75 -9.02 -5.15
CA ALA A 238 6.74 -7.61 -5.53
C ALA A 238 7.38 -6.69 -4.46
N GLY A 239 7.65 -7.19 -3.25
CA GLY A 239 8.31 -6.48 -2.13
C GLY A 239 9.82 -6.74 -2.08
#